data_f455d5be039063d6604a84a20019bd8a
#
_entry.id   f455d5be039063d6604a84a20019bd8a
#
_cell.length_a   1.000
_cell.length_b   1.000
_cell.length_c   1.000
_cell.angle_alpha   90.00
_cell.angle_beta   90.00
_cell.angle_gamma   90.00
#
_symmetry.space_group_name_H-M   'P 1'
#
loop_
_entity.id
_entity.type
_entity.pdbx_description
1 polymer ?
#
loop_
_entity_poly.entity_id
_entity_poly.type
_entity_poly.pdbx_seq_one_letter_code
_entity_poly.pdbx_strand_id
1 'polypeptide(L)'
;MPSAPQTVLVMPVLERWHKWLLGGLFGLFVVELVAKNAGAPLYQWLAWRSFGAGFAGWQPLTRFFVQGDNRDAVLSVAFSLLLLYFFLPLMETLTDRRTLAKAVGFGALGGTVLPLLADATGLLGPSMALGWRPLAFALPPLLGLLRPDQQILLIVLPVRASWILWGTLVLALLNVLAERSLDSFQEVGVWLGVFGWYHLLGPGRRQRNLRTRGASVEKELRRFEVIEGGRRPNRPDDLVH
;
A
#
# COMPACT_ATOMS: atom_id res chain seq x y z
N MET A 1 4.56 33.81 6.38
CA MET A 1 3.50 33.40 5.44
C MET A 1 3.74 31.94 5.09
N PRO A 2 2.81 31.00 5.31
CA PRO A 2 2.98 29.63 4.87
C PRO A 2 3.02 29.62 3.35
N SER A 3 4.07 29.02 2.78
CA SER A 3 4.21 28.82 1.35
C SER A 3 3.01 28.03 0.83
N ALA A 4 2.37 28.52 -0.23
CA ALA A 4 1.26 27.83 -0.88
C ALA A 4 1.70 26.40 -1.25
N PRO A 5 0.85 25.39 -1.09
CA PRO A 5 1.17 24.02 -1.45
C PRO A 5 1.47 23.98 -2.95
N GLN A 6 2.71 23.65 -3.28
CA GLN A 6 3.12 23.48 -4.68
C GLN A 6 2.46 22.22 -5.22
N THR A 7 1.49 22.39 -6.09
CA THR A 7 0.88 21.29 -6.84
C THR A 7 1.86 20.89 -7.95
N VAL A 8 2.65 19.85 -7.70
CA VAL A 8 3.60 19.34 -8.70
C VAL A 8 2.85 18.36 -9.60
N LEU A 9 2.55 18.80 -10.81
CA LEU A 9 2.11 17.90 -11.88
C LEU A 9 3.36 17.15 -12.40
N VAL A 10 3.69 16.06 -11.75
CA VAL A 10 4.82 15.22 -12.19
C VAL A 10 4.29 14.23 -13.23
N MET A 11 4.57 14.48 -14.50
CA MET A 11 4.47 13.41 -15.50
C MET A 11 5.46 12.31 -15.12
N PRO A 12 4.99 11.05 -14.97
CA PRO A 12 5.85 9.96 -14.54
C PRO A 12 6.93 9.68 -15.58
N VAL A 13 8.20 9.88 -15.21
CA VAL A 13 9.34 9.47 -16.04
C VAL A 13 9.58 8.00 -15.78
N LEU A 14 9.23 7.16 -16.76
CA LEU A 14 9.42 5.72 -16.66
C LEU A 14 10.89 5.35 -16.88
N GLU A 15 11.52 4.78 -15.88
CA GLU A 15 12.81 4.11 -16.02
C GLU A 15 12.69 2.81 -16.83
N ARG A 16 13.83 2.26 -17.27
CA ARG A 16 13.84 1.02 -18.11
C ARG A 16 13.13 -0.15 -17.42
N TRP A 17 13.33 -0.34 -16.13
CA TRP A 17 12.74 -1.46 -15.41
C TRP A 17 11.20 -1.34 -15.27
N HIS A 18 10.64 -0.11 -15.14
CA HIS A 18 9.18 0.11 -15.18
C HIS A 18 8.59 -0.38 -16.49
N LYS A 19 9.26 -0.05 -17.61
CA LYS A 19 8.83 -0.47 -18.94
C LYS A 19 8.86 -1.98 -19.09
N TRP A 20 9.91 -2.63 -18.55
CA TRP A 20 10.00 -4.09 -18.54
C TRP A 20 8.95 -4.75 -17.66
N LEU A 21 8.68 -4.17 -16.46
CA LEU A 21 7.65 -4.67 -15.57
C LEU A 21 6.26 -4.58 -16.22
N LEU A 22 5.89 -3.40 -16.70
CA LEU A 22 4.58 -3.16 -17.33
C LEU A 22 4.42 -3.99 -18.62
N GLY A 23 5.46 -4.03 -19.46
CA GLY A 23 5.48 -4.85 -20.68
C GLY A 23 5.42 -6.35 -20.37
N GLY A 24 6.12 -6.81 -19.33
CA GLY A 24 6.07 -8.21 -18.88
C GLY A 24 4.69 -8.60 -18.35
N LEU A 25 4.06 -7.76 -17.52
CA LEU A 25 2.70 -8.00 -17.04
C LEU A 25 1.68 -8.03 -18.18
N PHE A 26 1.78 -7.08 -19.10
CA PHE A 26 0.94 -7.07 -20.29
C PHE A 26 1.19 -8.30 -21.18
N GLY A 27 2.46 -8.69 -21.37
CA GLY A 27 2.84 -9.89 -22.11
C GLY A 27 2.27 -11.18 -21.51
N LEU A 28 2.29 -11.31 -20.17
CA LEU A 28 1.66 -12.44 -19.49
C LEU A 28 0.16 -12.53 -19.79
N PHE A 29 -0.53 -11.39 -19.77
CA PHE A 29 -1.94 -11.33 -20.12
C PHE A 29 -2.21 -11.74 -21.57
N VAL A 30 -1.37 -11.29 -22.52
CA VAL A 30 -1.47 -11.71 -23.93
C VAL A 30 -1.25 -13.21 -24.08
N VAL A 31 -0.25 -13.77 -23.38
CA VAL A 31 0.01 -15.23 -23.39
C VAL A 31 -1.21 -16.00 -22.86
N GLU A 32 -1.85 -15.52 -21.80
CA GLU A 32 -3.08 -16.12 -21.24
C GLU A 32 -4.22 -16.15 -22.28
N LEU A 33 -4.44 -15.03 -22.98
CA LEU A 33 -5.46 -14.95 -24.03
C LEU A 33 -5.17 -15.89 -25.20
N VAL A 34 -3.89 -15.98 -25.61
CA VAL A 34 -3.47 -16.90 -26.69
C VAL A 34 -3.65 -18.35 -26.24
N ALA A 35 -3.24 -18.70 -25.03
CA ALA A 35 -3.39 -20.04 -24.50
C ALA A 35 -4.86 -20.47 -24.41
N LYS A 36 -5.76 -19.55 -23.99
CA LYS A 36 -7.20 -19.78 -24.00
C LYS A 36 -7.72 -20.12 -25.41
N ASN A 37 -7.34 -19.32 -26.40
CA ASN A 37 -7.76 -19.52 -27.79
C ASN A 37 -7.19 -20.84 -28.38
N ALA A 38 -6.05 -21.30 -27.86
CA ALA A 38 -5.47 -22.60 -28.19
C ALA A 38 -6.10 -23.78 -27.40
N GLY A 39 -7.14 -23.54 -26.60
CA GLY A 39 -7.82 -24.58 -25.83
C GLY A 39 -7.16 -24.93 -24.49
N ALA A 40 -6.16 -24.16 -24.04
CA ALA A 40 -5.47 -24.34 -22.77
C ALA A 40 -5.74 -23.19 -21.79
N PRO A 41 -6.89 -23.13 -21.10
CA PRO A 41 -7.26 -22.04 -20.21
C PRO A 41 -6.42 -22.07 -18.93
N LEU A 42 -5.28 -21.38 -18.92
CA LEU A 42 -4.31 -21.36 -17.83
C LEU A 42 -4.93 -20.93 -16.49
N TYR A 43 -5.90 -20.02 -16.52
CA TYR A 43 -6.58 -19.54 -15.30
C TYR A 43 -7.28 -20.66 -14.54
N GLN A 44 -7.76 -21.73 -15.20
CA GLN A 44 -8.40 -22.84 -14.52
C GLN A 44 -7.45 -23.61 -13.58
N TRP A 45 -6.15 -23.58 -13.86
CA TRP A 45 -5.13 -24.29 -13.11
C TRP A 45 -4.40 -23.39 -12.10
N LEU A 46 -4.20 -22.12 -12.48
CA LEU A 46 -3.35 -21.20 -11.74
C LEU A 46 -4.13 -20.22 -10.86
N ALA A 47 -5.44 -20.03 -11.12
CA ALA A 47 -6.30 -19.20 -10.29
C ALA A 47 -6.43 -19.75 -8.87
N TRP A 48 -6.47 -18.84 -7.91
CA TRP A 48 -6.76 -19.25 -6.53
C TRP A 48 -8.25 -19.51 -6.36
N ARG A 49 -8.61 -20.71 -5.96
CA ARG A 49 -9.97 -21.15 -5.66
C ARG A 49 -10.15 -21.29 -4.17
N SER A 50 -11.36 -21.02 -3.65
CA SER A 50 -11.72 -21.30 -2.27
C SER A 50 -11.68 -22.80 -1.99
N PHE A 51 -11.57 -23.19 -0.72
CA PHE A 51 -11.51 -24.59 -0.30
C PHE A 51 -12.70 -25.42 -0.83
N GLY A 52 -13.90 -24.81 -0.86
CA GLY A 52 -15.10 -25.47 -1.40
C GLY A 52 -15.14 -25.57 -2.93
N ALA A 53 -14.24 -24.91 -3.66
CA ALA A 53 -14.22 -24.82 -5.12
C ALA A 53 -13.01 -25.52 -5.77
N GLY A 54 -12.26 -26.34 -5.03
CA GLY A 54 -11.11 -27.09 -5.55
C GLY A 54 -9.77 -26.37 -5.35
N PHE A 55 -9.52 -25.89 -4.14
CA PHE A 55 -8.25 -25.30 -3.71
C PHE A 55 -7.07 -26.25 -3.93
N ALA A 56 -5.96 -25.68 -4.41
CA ALA A 56 -4.67 -26.33 -4.46
C ALA A 56 -3.59 -25.42 -3.84
N GLY A 57 -2.65 -25.99 -3.07
CA GLY A 57 -1.71 -25.23 -2.25
C GLY A 57 -0.79 -24.26 -3.00
N TRP A 58 -0.57 -24.44 -4.30
CA TRP A 58 0.23 -23.51 -5.14
C TRP A 58 -0.58 -22.30 -5.63
N GLN A 59 -1.91 -22.39 -5.71
CA GLN A 59 -2.79 -21.37 -6.29
C GLN A 59 -2.63 -19.97 -5.68
N PRO A 60 -2.44 -19.81 -4.34
CA PRO A 60 -2.19 -18.48 -3.76
C PRO A 60 -0.97 -17.74 -4.32
N LEU A 61 0.02 -18.48 -4.86
CA LEU A 61 1.21 -17.92 -5.48
C LEU A 61 1.05 -17.79 -7.00
N THR A 62 0.44 -18.78 -7.66
CA THR A 62 0.33 -18.80 -9.12
C THR A 62 -0.73 -17.85 -9.68
N ARG A 63 -1.72 -17.46 -8.88
CA ARG A 63 -2.77 -16.51 -9.29
C ARG A 63 -2.25 -15.19 -9.86
N PHE A 64 -1.07 -14.74 -9.42
CA PHE A 64 -0.47 -13.49 -9.90
C PHE A 64 -0.08 -13.54 -11.38
N PHE A 65 0.01 -14.73 -11.96
CA PHE A 65 0.39 -14.92 -13.37
C PHE A 65 -0.81 -14.97 -14.32
N VAL A 66 -2.04 -14.98 -13.80
CA VAL A 66 -3.27 -15.06 -14.58
C VAL A 66 -4.25 -13.97 -14.19
N GLN A 67 -5.03 -13.47 -15.16
CA GLN A 67 -5.95 -12.36 -14.97
C GLN A 67 -7.42 -12.73 -15.26
N GLY A 68 -7.63 -13.92 -15.78
CA GLY A 68 -8.91 -14.31 -16.34
C GLY A 68 -9.12 -13.85 -17.77
N ASP A 69 -10.25 -14.24 -18.31
CA ASP A 69 -10.49 -14.20 -19.77
C ASP A 69 -11.79 -13.51 -20.16
N ASN A 70 -12.46 -12.87 -19.22
CA ASN A 70 -13.70 -12.13 -19.44
C ASN A 70 -13.43 -10.65 -19.77
N ARG A 71 -14.49 -9.91 -20.13
CA ARG A 71 -14.38 -8.47 -20.42
C ARG A 71 -13.88 -7.66 -19.23
N ASP A 72 -14.26 -8.08 -18.02
CA ASP A 72 -13.85 -7.40 -16.78
C ASP A 72 -12.36 -7.58 -16.51
N ALA A 73 -11.78 -8.72 -16.96
CA ALA A 73 -10.33 -8.95 -16.89
C ALA A 73 -9.54 -7.92 -17.70
N VAL A 74 -9.99 -7.59 -18.91
CA VAL A 74 -9.34 -6.56 -19.75
C VAL A 74 -9.34 -5.21 -19.06
N LEU A 75 -10.48 -4.80 -18.50
CA LEU A 75 -10.59 -3.54 -17.75
C LEU A 75 -9.75 -3.56 -16.47
N SER A 76 -9.77 -4.68 -15.75
CA SER A 76 -8.97 -4.87 -14.53
C SER A 76 -7.47 -4.77 -14.82
N VAL A 77 -7.01 -5.41 -15.90
CA VAL A 77 -5.61 -5.33 -16.37
C VAL A 77 -5.26 -3.90 -16.74
N ALA A 78 -6.07 -3.24 -17.58
CA ALA A 78 -5.83 -1.87 -18.01
C ALA A 78 -5.75 -0.93 -16.80
N PHE A 79 -6.68 -1.04 -15.85
CA PHE A 79 -6.71 -0.22 -14.64
C PHE A 79 -5.51 -0.51 -13.74
N SER A 80 -5.14 -1.77 -13.55
CA SER A 80 -3.97 -2.14 -12.74
C SER A 80 -2.66 -1.64 -13.35
N LEU A 81 -2.50 -1.75 -14.68
CA LEU A 81 -1.34 -1.20 -15.39
C LEU A 81 -1.30 0.32 -15.30
N LEU A 82 -2.45 0.99 -15.37
CA LEU A 82 -2.55 2.44 -15.20
C LEU A 82 -2.15 2.86 -13.78
N LEU A 83 -2.62 2.16 -12.75
CA LEU A 83 -2.19 2.39 -11.37
C LEU A 83 -0.69 2.21 -11.22
N LEU A 84 -0.13 1.12 -11.73
CA LEU A 84 1.31 0.88 -11.68
C LEU A 84 2.08 1.97 -12.44
N TYR A 85 1.60 2.38 -13.61
CA TYR A 85 2.20 3.43 -14.43
C TYR A 85 2.33 4.76 -13.68
N PHE A 86 1.29 5.18 -12.95
CA PHE A 86 1.31 6.44 -12.22
C PHE A 86 1.97 6.34 -10.85
N PHE A 87 1.64 5.30 -10.08
CA PHE A 87 2.07 5.23 -8.69
C PHE A 87 3.49 4.70 -8.52
N LEU A 88 3.96 3.81 -9.39
CA LEU A 88 5.27 3.18 -9.21
C LEU A 88 6.44 4.19 -9.29
N PRO A 89 6.53 5.05 -10.33
CA PRO A 89 7.55 6.10 -10.39
C PRO A 89 7.41 7.11 -9.25
N LEU A 90 6.16 7.48 -8.90
CA LEU A 90 5.90 8.38 -7.77
C LEU A 90 6.42 7.77 -6.46
N MET A 91 6.21 6.49 -6.22
CA MET A 91 6.71 5.81 -5.03
C MET A 91 8.24 5.80 -4.97
N GLU A 92 8.93 5.63 -6.09
CA GLU A 92 10.40 5.66 -6.13
C GLU A 92 10.99 7.02 -5.79
N THR A 93 10.29 8.12 -6.06
CA THR A 93 10.73 9.45 -5.60
C THR A 93 10.62 9.62 -4.08
N LEU A 94 9.76 8.84 -3.42
CA LEU A 94 9.44 8.94 -1.99
C LEU A 94 10.18 7.93 -1.13
N THR A 95 10.60 6.80 -1.72
CA THR A 95 11.21 5.69 -0.99
C THR A 95 12.14 4.90 -1.89
N ASP A 96 13.09 4.16 -1.28
CA ASP A 96 13.97 3.27 -2.03
C ASP A 96 13.25 2.00 -2.52
N ARG A 97 13.76 1.41 -3.58
CA ARG A 97 13.20 0.20 -4.22
C ARG A 97 13.07 -0.98 -3.26
N ARG A 98 14.02 -1.15 -2.33
CA ARG A 98 13.98 -2.23 -1.34
C ARG A 98 12.82 -2.05 -0.36
N THR A 99 12.60 -0.83 0.08
CA THR A 99 11.48 -0.46 0.95
C THR A 99 10.15 -0.64 0.23
N LEU A 100 10.06 -0.20 -1.04
CA LEU A 100 8.90 -0.40 -1.89
C LEU A 100 8.59 -1.89 -2.09
N ALA A 101 9.59 -2.69 -2.48
CA ALA A 101 9.43 -4.14 -2.67
C ALA A 101 8.96 -4.84 -1.38
N LYS A 102 9.50 -4.45 -0.22
CA LYS A 102 9.05 -4.99 1.08
C LYS A 102 7.59 -4.63 1.35
N ALA A 103 7.20 -3.36 1.15
CA ALA A 103 5.81 -2.93 1.37
C ALA A 103 4.83 -3.70 0.48
N VAL A 104 5.13 -3.82 -0.82
CA VAL A 104 4.31 -4.60 -1.77
C VAL A 104 4.31 -6.08 -1.40
N GLY A 105 5.45 -6.65 -1.01
CA GLY A 105 5.56 -8.04 -0.57
C GLY A 105 4.72 -8.33 0.68
N PHE A 106 4.76 -7.47 1.70
CA PHE A 106 3.90 -7.59 2.87
C PHE A 106 2.42 -7.36 2.54
N GLY A 107 2.12 -6.45 1.62
CA GLY A 107 0.78 -6.31 1.06
C GLY A 107 0.29 -7.59 0.40
N ALA A 108 1.10 -8.21 -0.47
CA ALA A 108 0.78 -9.49 -1.11
C ALA A 108 0.60 -10.63 -0.09
N LEU A 109 1.44 -10.69 0.95
CA LEU A 109 1.29 -11.65 2.06
C LEU A 109 -0.01 -11.43 2.81
N GLY A 110 -0.33 -10.20 3.21
CA GLY A 110 -1.59 -9.87 3.86
C GLY A 110 -2.80 -10.23 2.99
N GLY A 111 -2.73 -9.88 1.69
CA GLY A 111 -3.73 -10.23 0.68
C GLY A 111 -3.79 -11.72 0.34
N THR A 112 -2.91 -12.54 0.87
CA THR A 112 -2.98 -14.01 0.78
C THR A 112 -3.46 -14.60 2.10
N VAL A 113 -2.90 -14.17 3.22
CA VAL A 113 -3.19 -14.76 4.54
C VAL A 113 -4.62 -14.46 4.98
N LEU A 114 -5.11 -13.23 4.84
CA LEU A 114 -6.44 -12.87 5.31
C LEU A 114 -7.55 -13.63 4.58
N PRO A 115 -7.62 -13.70 3.23
CA PRO A 115 -8.64 -14.49 2.57
C PRO A 115 -8.49 -16.00 2.82
N LEU A 116 -7.25 -16.50 3.01
CA LEU A 116 -7.04 -17.92 3.38
C LEU A 116 -7.67 -18.23 4.75
N LEU A 117 -7.49 -17.35 5.73
CA LEU A 117 -8.12 -17.50 7.05
C LEU A 117 -9.63 -17.37 6.96
N ALA A 118 -10.15 -16.42 6.19
CA ALA A 118 -11.58 -16.23 6.00
C ALA A 118 -12.22 -17.45 5.31
N ASP A 119 -11.54 -18.04 4.34
CA ASP A 119 -11.98 -19.26 3.65
C ASP A 119 -11.97 -20.49 4.60
N ALA A 120 -10.90 -20.64 5.39
CA ALA A 120 -10.78 -21.71 6.38
C ALA A 120 -11.87 -21.66 7.47
N THR A 121 -12.40 -20.48 7.79
CA THR A 121 -13.50 -20.30 8.75
C THR A 121 -14.88 -20.46 8.11
N GLY A 122 -14.96 -20.68 6.80
CA GLY A 122 -16.24 -20.81 6.07
C GLY A 122 -16.98 -19.47 5.87
N LEU A 123 -16.30 -18.34 6.06
CA LEU A 123 -16.89 -17.01 5.84
C LEU A 123 -17.08 -16.70 4.37
N LEU A 124 -16.35 -17.38 3.48
CA LEU A 124 -16.39 -17.17 2.04
C LEU A 124 -17.32 -18.17 1.37
N GLY A 125 -18.05 -17.70 0.37
CA GLY A 125 -18.70 -18.58 -0.60
C GLY A 125 -17.69 -19.17 -1.60
N PRO A 126 -18.12 -20.13 -2.44
CA PRO A 126 -17.32 -20.61 -3.56
C PRO A 126 -16.91 -19.44 -4.44
N SER A 127 -15.63 -19.13 -4.49
CA SER A 127 -15.09 -17.96 -5.18
C SER A 127 -13.70 -18.23 -5.73
N MET A 128 -13.25 -17.37 -6.62
CA MET A 128 -11.95 -17.47 -7.28
C MET A 128 -11.28 -16.09 -7.30
N ALA A 129 -9.99 -16.05 -6.99
CA ALA A 129 -9.18 -14.85 -7.05
C ALA A 129 -8.13 -14.92 -8.15
N LEU A 130 -7.94 -13.81 -8.86
CA LEU A 130 -7.08 -13.71 -10.02
C LEU A 130 -6.26 -12.43 -9.98
N GLY A 131 -5.08 -12.48 -10.56
CA GLY A 131 -4.33 -11.32 -11.01
C GLY A 131 -3.41 -10.65 -10.02
N TRP A 132 -2.67 -9.69 -10.57
CA TRP A 132 -1.74 -8.82 -9.84
C TRP A 132 -2.40 -7.54 -9.28
N ARG A 133 -3.73 -7.41 -9.41
CA ARG A 133 -4.48 -6.28 -8.84
C ARG A 133 -4.10 -5.97 -7.39
N PRO A 134 -3.86 -6.97 -6.52
CA PRO A 134 -3.41 -6.72 -5.16
C PRO A 134 -2.05 -6.04 -5.06
N LEU A 135 -1.14 -6.32 -5.98
CA LEU A 135 0.17 -5.66 -6.01
C LEU A 135 0.02 -4.17 -6.36
N ALA A 136 -0.81 -3.86 -7.33
CA ALA A 136 -1.13 -2.47 -7.69
C ALA A 136 -1.89 -1.76 -6.56
N PHE A 137 -2.82 -2.48 -5.90
CA PHE A 137 -3.62 -1.95 -4.79
C PHE A 137 -2.80 -1.66 -3.51
N ALA A 138 -1.58 -2.19 -3.39
CA ALA A 138 -0.68 -1.88 -2.27
C ALA A 138 -0.10 -0.45 -2.35
N LEU A 139 -0.03 0.16 -3.53
CA LEU A 139 0.64 1.44 -3.73
C LEU A 139 -0.13 2.65 -3.18
N PRO A 140 -1.45 2.80 -3.40
CA PRO A 140 -2.22 3.92 -2.86
C PRO A 140 -2.16 4.05 -1.32
N PRO A 141 -2.39 3.00 -0.52
CA PRO A 141 -2.25 3.10 0.93
C PRO A 141 -0.82 3.38 1.37
N LEU A 142 0.19 2.83 0.69
CA LEU A 142 1.60 3.11 0.98
C LEU A 142 1.90 4.61 0.82
N LEU A 143 1.40 5.23 -0.24
CA LEU A 143 1.55 6.67 -0.48
C LEU A 143 0.97 7.49 0.68
N GLY A 144 -0.26 7.18 1.10
CA GLY A 144 -0.92 7.85 2.22
C GLY A 144 -0.18 7.70 3.55
N LEU A 145 0.54 6.58 3.75
CA LEU A 145 1.38 6.36 4.94
C LEU A 145 2.71 7.12 4.88
N LEU A 146 3.34 7.19 3.71
CA LEU A 146 4.64 7.86 3.55
C LEU A 146 4.52 9.38 3.57
N ARG A 147 3.47 9.93 2.96
CA ARG A 147 3.25 11.38 2.77
C ARG A 147 1.78 11.76 2.97
N PRO A 148 1.25 11.68 4.20
CA PRO A 148 -0.18 11.90 4.47
C PRO A 148 -0.68 13.29 4.07
N ASP A 149 0.17 14.31 4.16
CA ASP A 149 -0.17 15.70 3.86
C ASP A 149 0.05 16.10 2.40
N GLN A 150 0.64 15.20 1.59
CA GLN A 150 0.89 15.48 0.18
C GLN A 150 -0.43 15.57 -0.59
N GLN A 151 -0.57 16.62 -1.38
CA GLN A 151 -1.66 16.76 -2.34
C GLN A 151 -1.26 16.11 -3.67
N ILE A 152 -2.14 15.27 -4.17
CA ILE A 152 -1.98 14.58 -5.44
C ILE A 152 -3.13 15.02 -6.33
N LEU A 153 -2.80 15.42 -7.55
CA LEU A 153 -3.81 15.72 -8.54
C LEU A 153 -4.36 14.40 -9.11
N LEU A 154 -5.48 13.95 -8.58
CA LEU A 154 -6.18 12.79 -9.13
C LEU A 154 -7.05 13.28 -10.30
N ILE A 155 -6.52 13.18 -11.53
CA ILE A 155 -7.11 13.68 -12.78
C ILE A 155 -7.25 15.22 -12.76
N VAL A 156 -8.19 15.79 -11.99
CA VAL A 156 -8.45 17.23 -11.90
C VAL A 156 -8.58 17.70 -10.44
N LEU A 157 -8.85 16.80 -9.51
CA LEU A 157 -9.10 17.12 -8.11
C LEU A 157 -7.84 16.95 -7.26
N PRO A 158 -7.41 17.99 -6.53
CA PRO A 158 -6.34 17.87 -5.55
C PRO A 158 -6.83 17.10 -4.32
N VAL A 159 -6.41 15.85 -4.18
CA VAL A 159 -6.77 14.97 -3.06
C VAL A 159 -5.57 14.80 -2.14
N ARG A 160 -5.77 14.85 -0.83
CA ARG A 160 -4.70 14.54 0.13
C ARG A 160 -4.42 13.02 0.13
N ALA A 161 -3.15 12.64 0.18
CA ALA A 161 -2.75 11.24 0.21
C ALA A 161 -3.36 10.46 1.39
N SER A 162 -3.59 11.12 2.53
CA SER A 162 -4.30 10.53 3.66
C SER A 162 -5.75 10.13 3.34
N TRP A 163 -6.43 10.85 2.46
CA TRP A 163 -7.78 10.50 2.02
C TRP A 163 -7.78 9.27 1.11
N ILE A 164 -6.73 9.11 0.30
CA ILE A 164 -6.54 7.92 -0.53
C ILE A 164 -6.32 6.69 0.35
N LEU A 165 -5.51 6.82 1.43
CA LEU A 165 -5.29 5.76 2.40
C LEU A 165 -6.61 5.24 3.01
N TRP A 166 -7.40 6.14 3.57
CA TRP A 166 -8.65 5.75 4.23
C TRP A 166 -9.75 5.41 3.23
N GLY A 167 -9.79 6.09 2.10
CA GLY A 167 -10.74 5.81 1.01
C GLY A 167 -10.56 4.40 0.44
N THR A 168 -9.32 3.96 0.23
CA THR A 168 -9.05 2.58 -0.22
C THR A 168 -9.46 1.55 0.81
N LEU A 169 -9.29 1.81 2.12
CA LEU A 169 -9.79 0.92 3.17
C LEU A 169 -11.32 0.83 3.16
N VAL A 170 -11.99 1.99 3.10
CA VAL A 170 -13.47 2.03 3.07
C VAL A 170 -14.00 1.27 1.86
N LEU A 171 -13.42 1.48 0.67
CA LEU A 171 -13.80 0.74 -0.53
C LEU A 171 -13.56 -0.76 -0.38
N ALA A 172 -12.42 -1.18 0.16
CA ALA A 172 -12.13 -2.59 0.40
C ALA A 172 -13.13 -3.22 1.39
N LEU A 173 -13.51 -2.52 2.46
CA LEU A 173 -14.53 -2.98 3.41
C LEU A 173 -15.92 -3.04 2.78
N LEU A 174 -16.29 -2.07 1.96
CA LEU A 174 -17.56 -2.09 1.22
C LEU A 174 -17.62 -3.28 0.25
N ASN A 175 -16.50 -3.60 -0.42
CA ASN A 175 -16.42 -4.78 -1.28
C ASN A 175 -16.62 -6.08 -0.48
N VAL A 176 -16.05 -6.20 0.73
CA VAL A 176 -16.29 -7.36 1.61
C VAL A 176 -17.76 -7.46 2.04
N LEU A 177 -18.41 -6.33 2.30
CA LEU A 177 -19.83 -6.31 2.66
C LEU A 177 -20.74 -6.65 1.47
N ALA A 178 -20.36 -6.21 0.27
CA ALA A 178 -21.13 -6.47 -0.96
C ALA A 178 -20.93 -7.92 -1.45
N GLU A 179 -19.68 -8.40 -1.41
CA GLU A 179 -19.29 -9.71 -1.93
C GLU A 179 -18.36 -10.41 -0.93
N ARG A 180 -18.80 -11.52 -0.36
CA ARG A 180 -17.95 -12.36 0.50
C ARG A 180 -17.08 -13.29 -0.35
N SER A 181 -16.20 -12.70 -1.15
CA SER A 181 -15.32 -13.39 -2.10
C SER A 181 -13.85 -13.34 -1.68
N LEU A 182 -13.02 -14.22 -2.24
CA LEU A 182 -11.56 -14.19 -2.05
C LEU A 182 -10.97 -12.82 -2.43
N ASP A 183 -11.44 -12.21 -3.52
CA ASP A 183 -10.91 -10.91 -4.01
C ASP A 183 -11.19 -9.76 -3.05
N SER A 184 -12.39 -9.70 -2.47
CA SER A 184 -12.74 -8.63 -1.53
C SER A 184 -11.93 -8.72 -0.23
N PHE A 185 -11.75 -9.90 0.34
CA PHE A 185 -10.89 -10.11 1.52
C PHE A 185 -9.42 -9.86 1.21
N GLN A 186 -9.00 -10.11 -0.03
CA GLN A 186 -7.65 -9.85 -0.50
C GLN A 186 -7.32 -8.35 -0.47
N GLU A 187 -8.23 -7.47 -0.89
CA GLU A 187 -8.02 -6.02 -0.85
C GLU A 187 -7.82 -5.52 0.59
N VAL A 188 -8.65 -5.97 1.52
CA VAL A 188 -8.47 -5.66 2.97
C VAL A 188 -7.15 -6.23 3.49
N GLY A 189 -6.81 -7.46 3.10
CA GLY A 189 -5.56 -8.10 3.49
C GLY A 189 -4.33 -7.35 3.00
N VAL A 190 -4.33 -6.88 1.75
CA VAL A 190 -3.27 -6.04 1.19
C VAL A 190 -3.12 -4.76 2.00
N TRP A 191 -4.22 -4.08 2.28
CA TRP A 191 -4.20 -2.85 3.07
C TRP A 191 -3.61 -3.09 4.46
N LEU A 192 -4.06 -4.13 5.17
CA LEU A 192 -3.55 -4.51 6.49
C LEU A 192 -2.07 -4.91 6.44
N GLY A 193 -1.64 -5.62 5.39
CA GLY A 193 -0.25 -6.01 5.19
C GLY A 193 0.68 -4.83 5.03
N VAL A 194 0.31 -3.86 4.18
CA VAL A 194 1.07 -2.61 3.98
C VAL A 194 1.09 -1.77 5.25
N PHE A 195 -0.07 -1.59 5.90
CA PHE A 195 -0.21 -0.82 7.14
C PHE A 195 0.60 -1.45 8.29
N GLY A 196 0.45 -2.75 8.47
CA GLY A 196 1.21 -3.51 9.49
C GLY A 196 2.70 -3.42 9.26
N TRP A 197 3.17 -3.63 8.02
CA TRP A 197 4.58 -3.48 7.68
C TRP A 197 5.09 -2.08 7.99
N TYR A 198 4.38 -1.04 7.55
CA TYR A 198 4.80 0.35 7.77
C TYR A 198 5.00 0.65 9.26
N HIS A 199 4.06 0.23 10.10
CA HIS A 199 4.07 0.52 11.53
C HIS A 199 4.98 -0.40 12.35
N LEU A 200 5.15 -1.66 11.98
CA LEU A 200 5.90 -2.65 12.76
C LEU A 200 7.36 -2.76 12.33
N LEU A 201 7.63 -2.76 11.03
CA LEU A 201 8.95 -3.04 10.46
C LEU A 201 9.50 -1.89 9.62
N GLY A 202 8.64 -1.01 9.13
CA GLY A 202 8.95 0.03 8.16
C GLY A 202 9.32 1.39 8.79
N PRO A 203 9.26 2.45 7.96
CA PRO A 203 9.63 3.81 8.34
C PRO A 203 8.85 4.37 9.55
N GLY A 204 7.58 3.98 9.72
CA GLY A 204 6.74 4.40 10.83
C GLY A 204 7.28 4.00 12.21
N ARG A 205 7.97 2.85 12.31
CA ARG A 205 8.65 2.44 13.53
C ARG A 205 9.82 3.38 13.87
N ARG A 206 10.61 3.74 12.86
CA ARG A 206 11.73 4.70 13.04
C ARG A 206 11.23 6.06 13.50
N GLN A 207 10.19 6.58 12.89
CA GLN A 207 9.60 7.88 13.27
C GLN A 207 9.08 7.86 14.72
N ARG A 208 8.41 6.79 15.15
CA ARG A 208 7.97 6.65 16.55
C ARG A 208 9.14 6.62 17.51
N ASN A 209 10.18 5.85 17.23
CA ASN A 209 11.37 5.76 18.07
C ASN A 209 12.10 7.11 18.17
N LEU A 210 12.13 7.91 17.11
CA LEU A 210 12.72 9.26 17.15
C LEU A 210 11.86 10.23 17.95
N ARG A 211 10.54 10.16 17.83
CA ARG A 211 9.60 10.98 18.63
C ARG A 211 9.69 10.65 20.12
N THR A 212 9.77 9.38 20.50
CA THR A 212 9.92 8.99 21.90
C THR A 212 11.27 9.41 22.47
N ARG A 213 12.36 9.30 21.70
CA ARG A 213 13.68 9.81 22.12
C ARG A 213 13.69 11.33 22.22
N GLY A 214 13.09 12.05 21.25
CA GLY A 214 12.97 13.51 21.30
C GLY A 214 12.19 13.97 22.53
N ALA A 215 11.06 13.32 22.84
CA ALA A 215 10.29 13.62 24.04
C ALA A 215 11.04 13.35 25.36
N SER A 216 11.88 12.31 25.41
CA SER A 216 12.73 12.05 26.58
C SER A 216 13.80 13.12 26.77
N VAL A 217 14.46 13.53 25.67
CA VAL A 217 15.46 14.61 25.71
C VAL A 217 14.83 15.95 26.09
N GLU A 218 13.67 16.28 25.54
CA GLU A 218 12.94 17.51 25.91
C GLU A 218 12.55 17.50 27.41
N LYS A 219 12.13 16.34 27.93
CA LYS A 219 11.81 16.19 29.36
C LYS A 219 13.05 16.37 30.24
N GLU A 220 14.21 15.89 29.81
CA GLU A 220 15.47 16.12 30.49
C GLU A 220 15.90 17.59 30.43
N LEU A 221 15.81 18.23 29.26
CA LEU A 221 16.12 19.65 29.10
C LEU A 221 15.24 20.53 30.00
N ARG A 222 13.93 20.27 30.09
CA ARG A 222 13.05 20.97 31.01
C ARG A 222 13.44 20.81 32.51
N ARG A 223 14.05 19.67 32.88
CA ARG A 223 14.59 19.51 34.23
C ARG A 223 15.81 20.40 34.46
N PHE A 224 16.67 20.59 33.47
CA PHE A 224 17.82 21.49 33.57
C PHE A 224 17.39 22.96 33.60
N GLU A 225 16.43 23.39 32.78
CA GLU A 225 15.89 24.75 32.83
C GLU A 225 15.31 25.12 34.20
N VAL A 226 14.67 24.17 34.86
CA VAL A 226 14.13 24.39 36.24
C VAL A 226 15.25 24.58 37.27
N ILE A 227 16.46 23.99 37.05
CA ILE A 227 17.60 24.13 37.92
C ILE A 227 18.34 25.46 37.68
N GLU A 228 18.46 25.90 36.42
CA GLU A 228 19.04 27.23 36.11
C GLU A 228 18.19 28.41 36.50
N GLY A 229 16.84 28.27 36.49
CA GLY A 229 15.91 29.30 36.90
C GLY A 229 15.95 29.64 38.42
N GLY A 230 16.75 28.89 39.19
CA GLY A 230 16.93 29.15 40.64
C GLY A 230 17.89 30.29 41.00
N ARG A 231 18.65 30.84 40.07
CA ARG A 231 19.40 32.07 40.34
C ARG A 231 18.46 33.27 40.14
N ARG A 232 17.90 33.76 41.22
CA ARG A 232 17.30 35.08 41.26
C ARG A 232 18.37 36.08 40.77
N PRO A 233 18.11 36.94 39.77
CA PRO A 233 19.00 38.04 39.50
C PRO A 233 19.12 38.84 40.79
N ASN A 234 20.38 39.11 41.22
CA ASN A 234 20.67 39.95 42.36
C ASN A 234 19.79 41.19 42.27
N ARG A 235 18.97 41.43 43.28
CA ARG A 235 18.27 42.69 43.39
C ARG A 235 19.32 43.80 43.41
N PRO A 236 19.12 44.90 42.68
CA PRO A 236 20.04 46.03 42.64
C PRO A 236 20.14 46.73 44.04
N ASP A 237 19.33 46.34 45.01
CA ASP A 237 19.26 46.93 46.35
C ASP A 237 20.33 46.40 47.33
N ASP A 238 21.14 45.37 46.96
CA ASP A 238 22.19 44.81 47.82
C ASP A 238 23.57 45.51 47.65
N LEU A 239 23.59 46.68 46.98
CA LEU A 239 24.83 47.47 46.76
C LEU A 239 24.85 48.75 47.60
N VAL A 240 24.13 48.82 48.72
CA VAL A 240 24.28 49.93 49.63
C VAL A 240 24.61 49.36 51.00
N HIS A 241 25.95 49.20 51.25
CA HIS A 241 26.62 49.53 52.55
C HIS A 241 28.13 49.35 52.41
#